data_12757ac929ed79972569f2389bf5a8e7
#
_entry.id   12757ac929ed79972569f2389bf5a8e7
#
_cell.length_a   1.000
_cell.length_b   1.000
_cell.length_c   1.000
_cell.angle_alpha   90.00
_cell.angle_beta   90.00
_cell.angle_gamma   90.00
#
_symmetry.space_group_name_H-M   'P 1'
#
loop_
_entity.id
_entity.type
_entity.pdbx_description
1 polymer ?
#
loop_
_entity_poly.entity_id
_entity_poly.type
_entity_poly.pdbx_seq_one_letter_code
_entity_poly.pdbx_strand_id
1 'polypeptide(L)'
;VIIDEAQRMRPEQFNKYTEEIGTLNIKCIFSYDEKQYLSDNEKEYNLKKRIEEELSCTPYILTNKIRTNKEIAFFIKQLFDSQTNIPGITYPHIELTYCKDYFSAKILLQTLLNEGWEIPSYTPGTRSIFDYEKYFPSNKMCAHSVIGQEFNNVAIVIDEHFKYTKNGKLTASNQYYSQRQMLYQIITRARKRLHIIVVNNASMLARCIEILNK
;
A
#
# COMPACT_ATOMS: atom_id res chain seq x y z
N VAL A 1 -15.32 6.99 22.36
CA VAL A 1 -15.41 6.46 20.97
C VAL A 1 -13.99 6.35 20.38
N ILE A 2 -13.73 5.29 19.64
CA ILE A 2 -12.47 5.14 18.90
C ILE A 2 -12.85 5.08 17.41
N ILE A 3 -12.22 5.94 16.61
CA ILE A 3 -12.38 6.01 15.16
C ILE A 3 -11.04 5.65 14.55
N ASP A 4 -10.94 4.42 14.04
CA ASP A 4 -9.74 3.93 13.36
C ASP A 4 -9.79 4.23 11.86
N GLU A 5 -8.60 4.36 11.22
CA GLU A 5 -8.46 4.71 9.80
C GLU A 5 -9.21 6.01 9.44
N ALA A 6 -9.20 6.98 10.33
CA ALA A 6 -10.00 8.21 10.20
C ALA A 6 -9.74 8.98 8.90
N GLN A 7 -8.55 8.84 8.26
CA GLN A 7 -8.23 9.47 6.97
C GLN A 7 -9.18 9.07 5.83
N ARG A 8 -9.98 8.01 6.05
CA ARG A 8 -10.96 7.50 5.06
C ARG A 8 -12.36 8.07 5.25
N MET A 9 -12.58 8.85 6.31
CA MET A 9 -13.88 9.47 6.56
C MET A 9 -14.20 10.50 5.48
N ARG A 10 -15.46 10.51 5.07
CA ARG A 10 -15.98 11.57 4.21
C ARG A 10 -16.21 12.85 5.02
N PRO A 11 -16.16 14.03 4.39
CA PRO A 11 -16.42 15.31 5.05
C PRO A 11 -17.71 15.31 5.89
N GLU A 12 -18.77 14.78 5.34
CA GLU A 12 -20.10 14.75 6.00
C GLU A 12 -20.09 13.86 7.23
N GLN A 13 -19.36 12.74 7.18
CA GLN A 13 -19.21 11.84 8.32
C GLN A 13 -18.42 12.51 9.45
N PHE A 14 -17.31 13.17 9.11
CA PHE A 14 -16.51 13.89 10.09
C PHE A 14 -17.34 14.98 10.78
N ASN A 15 -18.04 15.83 10.02
CA ASN A 15 -18.89 16.89 10.57
C ASN A 15 -19.93 16.35 11.53
N LYS A 16 -20.64 15.28 11.13
CA LYS A 16 -21.65 14.64 11.98
C LYS A 16 -21.05 14.10 13.29
N TYR A 17 -19.91 13.39 13.22
CA TYR A 17 -19.28 12.86 14.43
C TYR A 17 -18.74 13.95 15.33
N THR A 18 -18.17 15.02 14.81
CA THR A 18 -17.68 16.14 15.65
C THR A 18 -18.80 16.88 16.35
N GLU A 19 -19.94 17.06 15.69
CA GLU A 19 -21.16 17.62 16.30
C GLU A 19 -21.69 16.74 17.43
N GLU A 20 -21.83 15.43 17.21
CA GLU A 20 -22.31 14.47 18.21
C GLU A 20 -21.33 14.38 19.42
N ILE A 21 -20.01 14.33 19.16
CA ILE A 21 -18.98 14.29 20.20
C ILE A 21 -19.06 15.56 21.07
N GLY A 22 -19.20 16.74 20.45
CA GLY A 22 -19.33 18.03 21.16
C GLY A 22 -20.60 18.09 21.98
N THR A 23 -21.73 17.71 21.41
CA THR A 23 -23.05 17.74 22.08
C THR A 23 -23.12 16.79 23.27
N LEU A 24 -22.57 15.59 23.14
CA LEU A 24 -22.62 14.55 24.16
C LEU A 24 -21.43 14.54 25.11
N ASN A 25 -20.46 15.44 24.90
CA ASN A 25 -19.21 15.54 25.68
C ASN A 25 -18.48 14.17 25.77
N ILE A 26 -18.37 13.47 24.65
CA ILE A 26 -17.79 12.12 24.58
C ILE A 26 -16.28 12.23 24.29
N LYS A 27 -15.46 11.50 25.05
CA LYS A 27 -14.04 11.34 24.72
C LYS A 27 -13.88 10.53 23.44
N CYS A 28 -13.12 11.05 22.49
CA CYS A 28 -12.85 10.39 21.22
C CYS A 28 -11.35 10.27 20.95
N ILE A 29 -10.96 9.14 20.32
CA ILE A 29 -9.61 8.90 19.82
C ILE A 29 -9.74 8.69 18.31
N PHE A 30 -8.98 9.46 17.54
CA PHE A 30 -8.84 9.29 16.10
C PHE A 30 -7.47 8.66 15.81
N SER A 31 -7.47 7.54 15.09
CA SER A 31 -6.26 6.93 14.53
C SER A 31 -6.24 7.19 13.02
N TYR A 32 -5.11 7.68 12.50
CA TYR A 32 -4.96 7.94 11.06
C TYR A 32 -3.52 7.78 10.59
N ASP A 33 -3.35 7.41 9.31
CA ASP A 33 -2.04 7.31 8.64
C ASP A 33 -2.08 8.07 7.30
N GLU A 34 -1.36 9.19 7.23
CA GLU A 34 -1.26 10.03 6.03
C GLU A 34 -0.63 9.32 4.81
N LYS A 35 0.07 8.21 5.03
CA LYS A 35 0.68 7.43 3.94
C LYS A 35 -0.28 6.42 3.32
N GLN A 36 -1.44 6.21 3.93
CA GLN A 36 -2.43 5.24 3.52
C GLN A 36 -3.65 5.85 2.82
N TYR A 37 -3.56 7.07 2.27
CA TYR A 37 -4.56 7.59 1.35
C TYR A 37 -4.60 6.74 0.07
N LEU A 38 -5.78 6.39 -0.40
CA LEU A 38 -5.97 5.62 -1.64
C LEU A 38 -6.48 6.48 -2.81
N SER A 39 -7.07 7.63 -2.51
CA SER A 39 -7.56 8.57 -3.52
C SER A 39 -7.05 9.99 -3.27
N ASP A 40 -7.04 10.81 -4.33
CA ASP A 40 -6.68 12.23 -4.22
C ASP A 40 -7.71 13.00 -3.39
N ASN A 41 -8.98 12.62 -3.43
CA ASN A 41 -10.04 13.24 -2.60
C ASN A 41 -9.75 13.09 -1.09
N GLU A 42 -9.31 11.91 -0.64
CA GLU A 42 -8.92 11.70 0.76
C GLU A 42 -7.75 12.60 1.15
N LYS A 43 -6.78 12.77 0.25
CA LYS A 43 -5.61 13.62 0.46
C LYS A 43 -5.98 15.11 0.48
N GLU A 44 -6.81 15.58 -0.44
CA GLU A 44 -7.28 16.97 -0.53
C GLU A 44 -8.11 17.36 0.67
N TYR A 45 -8.93 16.45 1.18
CA TYR A 45 -9.75 16.68 2.36
C TYR A 45 -8.92 16.94 3.63
N ASN A 46 -7.69 16.40 3.69
CA ASN A 46 -6.71 16.63 4.75
C ASN A 46 -7.30 16.53 6.16
N LEU A 47 -7.91 15.40 6.46
CA LEU A 47 -8.60 15.17 7.74
C LEU A 47 -7.70 15.42 8.96
N LYS A 48 -6.40 15.11 8.85
CA LYS A 48 -5.43 15.40 9.92
C LYS A 48 -5.49 16.86 10.35
N LYS A 49 -5.36 17.76 9.38
CA LYS A 49 -5.40 19.22 9.64
C LYS A 49 -6.71 19.61 10.34
N ARG A 50 -7.83 19.05 9.89
CA ARG A 50 -9.12 19.30 10.49
C ARG A 50 -9.23 18.79 11.93
N ILE A 51 -8.73 17.59 12.23
CA ILE A 51 -8.70 17.04 13.60
C ILE A 51 -7.85 17.95 14.51
N GLU A 52 -6.68 18.36 14.06
CA GLU A 52 -5.77 19.19 14.85
C GLU A 52 -6.32 20.60 15.09
N GLU A 53 -6.89 21.25 14.07
CA GLU A 53 -7.37 22.63 14.14
C GLU A 53 -8.78 22.73 14.74
N GLU A 54 -9.74 21.89 14.32
CA GLU A 54 -11.15 22.02 14.74
C GLU A 54 -11.39 21.39 16.12
N LEU A 55 -10.67 20.31 16.45
CA LEU A 55 -10.82 19.63 17.74
C LEU A 55 -9.73 20.01 18.75
N SER A 56 -8.78 20.86 18.34
CA SER A 56 -7.65 21.30 19.19
C SER A 56 -6.89 20.12 19.83
N CYS A 57 -6.75 19.02 19.08
CA CYS A 57 -6.12 17.79 19.54
C CYS A 57 -4.62 17.80 19.23
N THR A 58 -3.80 17.42 20.20
CA THR A 58 -2.37 17.20 19.98
C THR A 58 -2.15 15.76 19.52
N PRO A 59 -1.55 15.51 18.33
CA PRO A 59 -1.36 14.16 17.84
C PRO A 59 -0.27 13.42 18.62
N TYR A 60 -0.51 12.16 18.93
CA TYR A 60 0.50 11.23 19.41
C TYR A 60 1.04 10.42 18.23
N ILE A 61 2.33 10.59 17.93
CA ILE A 61 2.97 9.94 16.78
C ILE A 61 3.54 8.58 17.19
N LEU A 62 3.00 7.51 16.61
CA LEU A 62 3.57 6.16 16.76
C LEU A 62 4.83 6.04 15.88
N THR A 63 5.99 5.93 16.51
CA THR A 63 7.29 5.85 15.81
C THR A 63 7.71 4.41 15.50
N ASN A 64 7.21 3.43 16.23
CA ASN A 64 7.60 2.03 16.07
C ASN A 64 6.71 1.32 15.05
N LYS A 65 7.32 0.94 13.92
CA LYS A 65 6.69 0.04 12.95
C LYS A 65 6.82 -1.41 13.44
N ILE A 66 5.77 -1.91 14.07
CA ILE A 66 5.75 -3.27 14.64
C ILE A 66 5.28 -4.31 13.61
N ARG A 67 4.62 -3.87 12.51
CA ARG A 67 3.86 -4.75 11.61
C ARG A 67 4.71 -5.60 10.67
N THR A 68 5.79 -5.06 10.15
CA THR A 68 6.61 -5.68 9.10
C THR A 68 8.03 -5.93 9.62
N ASN A 69 8.67 -7.04 9.26
CA ASN A 69 10.07 -7.26 9.64
C ASN A 69 10.98 -6.16 9.05
N LYS A 70 12.17 -6.00 9.64
CA LYS A 70 13.08 -4.89 9.28
C LYS A 70 13.50 -4.91 7.81
N GLU A 71 13.79 -6.10 7.28
CA GLU A 71 14.24 -6.23 5.88
C GLU A 71 13.15 -5.82 4.89
N ILE A 72 11.89 -6.26 5.09
CA ILE A 72 10.77 -5.84 4.24
C ILE A 72 10.55 -4.33 4.35
N ALA A 73 10.63 -3.75 5.55
CA ALA A 73 10.49 -2.31 5.74
C ALA A 73 11.59 -1.51 5.01
N PHE A 74 12.84 -2.00 5.04
CA PHE A 74 13.95 -1.36 4.33
C PHE A 74 13.85 -1.54 2.80
N PHE A 75 13.41 -2.72 2.35
CA PHE A 75 13.13 -2.95 0.94
C PHE A 75 12.05 -1.97 0.42
N ILE A 76 10.92 -1.87 1.11
CA ILE A 76 9.85 -0.94 0.77
C ILE A 76 10.37 0.50 0.67
N LYS A 77 11.16 0.95 1.64
CA LYS A 77 11.71 2.30 1.65
C LYS A 77 12.56 2.57 0.41
N GLN A 78 13.43 1.62 0.02
CA GLN A 78 14.28 1.74 -1.16
C GLN A 78 13.49 1.57 -2.47
N LEU A 79 12.46 0.72 -2.48
CA LEU A 79 11.58 0.55 -3.64
C LEU A 79 10.77 1.82 -3.94
N PHE A 80 10.27 2.51 -2.92
CA PHE A 80 9.45 3.72 -3.10
C PHE A 80 10.28 4.99 -3.36
N ASP A 81 11.58 4.95 -3.09
CA ASP A 81 12.50 6.05 -3.31
C ASP A 81 13.86 5.51 -3.79
N SER A 82 14.12 5.64 -5.09
CA SER A 82 15.36 5.13 -5.70
C SER A 82 16.63 5.84 -5.22
N GLN A 83 16.51 7.02 -4.63
CA GLN A 83 17.63 7.74 -4.02
C GLN A 83 17.98 7.22 -2.62
N THR A 84 17.10 6.45 -2.01
CA THR A 84 17.38 5.84 -0.72
C THR A 84 18.30 4.64 -0.90
N ASN A 85 19.44 4.67 -0.22
CA ASN A 85 20.38 3.56 -0.14
C ASN A 85 20.56 3.16 1.34
N ILE A 86 20.36 1.88 1.66
CA ILE A 86 20.52 1.32 3.00
C ILE A 86 21.47 0.13 2.87
N PRO A 87 22.79 0.33 3.11
CA PRO A 87 23.77 -0.73 2.97
C PRO A 87 23.73 -1.73 4.12
N GLY A 88 24.29 -2.94 3.87
CA GLY A 88 24.50 -3.95 4.92
C GLY A 88 23.23 -4.67 5.38
N ILE A 89 22.19 -4.67 4.58
CA ILE A 89 20.95 -5.42 4.84
C ILE A 89 20.88 -6.62 3.89
N THR A 90 20.62 -7.79 4.43
CA THR A 90 20.27 -8.98 3.64
C THR A 90 18.76 -9.17 3.61
N TYR A 91 18.24 -9.80 2.56
CA TYR A 91 16.81 -9.93 2.29
C TYR A 91 16.36 -11.40 2.10
N PRO A 92 16.65 -12.30 3.08
CA PRO A 92 16.40 -13.74 2.94
C PRO A 92 14.91 -14.12 2.79
N HIS A 93 14.00 -13.23 3.16
CA HIS A 93 12.56 -13.48 3.08
C HIS A 93 11.87 -12.66 1.98
N ILE A 94 12.65 -12.10 1.04
CA ILE A 94 12.12 -11.40 -0.13
C ILE A 94 12.46 -12.19 -1.38
N GLU A 95 11.44 -12.62 -2.09
CA GLU A 95 11.54 -13.35 -3.35
C GLU A 95 11.24 -12.40 -4.51
N LEU A 96 11.94 -12.61 -5.65
CA LEU A 96 11.76 -11.81 -6.86
C LEU A 96 11.59 -12.74 -8.06
N THR A 97 10.51 -12.55 -8.81
CA THR A 97 10.27 -13.26 -10.07
C THR A 97 9.92 -12.26 -11.17
N TYR A 98 10.47 -12.47 -12.36
CA TYR A 98 10.14 -11.72 -13.56
C TYR A 98 9.24 -12.55 -14.47
N CYS A 99 8.12 -11.97 -14.88
CA CYS A 99 7.22 -12.52 -15.90
C CYS A 99 7.26 -11.62 -17.15
N LYS A 100 7.50 -12.22 -18.30
CA LYS A 100 7.57 -11.47 -19.57
C LYS A 100 6.22 -10.97 -20.06
N ASP A 101 5.14 -11.60 -19.60
CA ASP A 101 3.76 -11.32 -20.01
C ASP A 101 2.75 -11.64 -18.89
N TYR A 102 1.53 -11.19 -19.07
CA TYR A 102 0.42 -11.39 -18.12
C TYR A 102 -0.01 -12.85 -17.99
N PHE A 103 0.16 -13.66 -19.04
CA PHE A 103 -0.19 -15.08 -18.99
C PHE A 103 0.73 -15.84 -18.03
N SER A 104 2.03 -15.63 -18.16
CA SER A 104 3.03 -16.21 -17.24
C SER A 104 2.79 -15.75 -15.79
N ALA A 105 2.46 -14.47 -15.59
CA ALA A 105 2.13 -13.95 -14.29
C ALA A 105 0.89 -14.62 -13.69
N LYS A 106 -0.16 -14.83 -14.48
CA LYS A 106 -1.38 -15.50 -14.01
C LYS A 106 -1.13 -16.91 -13.53
N ILE A 107 -0.32 -17.68 -14.25
CA ILE A 107 0.05 -19.05 -13.85
C ILE A 107 0.80 -19.03 -12.52
N LEU A 108 1.80 -18.16 -12.39
CA LEU A 108 2.58 -18.02 -11.16
C LEU A 108 1.69 -17.63 -9.98
N LEU A 109 0.83 -16.64 -10.16
CA LEU A 109 -0.07 -16.17 -9.12
C LEU A 109 -1.02 -17.28 -8.64
N GLN A 110 -1.54 -18.11 -9.58
CA GLN A 110 -2.37 -19.24 -9.20
C GLN A 110 -1.59 -20.30 -8.40
N THR A 111 -0.34 -20.56 -8.77
CA THR A 111 0.55 -21.45 -8.01
C THR A 111 0.78 -20.93 -6.59
N LEU A 112 1.12 -19.65 -6.45
CA LEU A 112 1.35 -19.03 -5.16
C LEU A 112 0.10 -19.03 -4.26
N LEU A 113 -1.09 -18.83 -4.83
CA LEU A 113 -2.34 -18.98 -4.07
C LEU A 113 -2.49 -20.39 -3.51
N ASN A 114 -2.19 -21.42 -4.31
CA ASN A 114 -2.27 -22.81 -3.86
C ASN A 114 -1.23 -23.13 -2.78
N GLU A 115 -0.12 -22.40 -2.75
CA GLU A 115 0.93 -22.48 -1.73
C GLU A 115 0.64 -21.63 -0.47
N GLY A 116 -0.52 -20.98 -0.40
CA GLY A 116 -0.95 -20.20 0.76
C GLY A 116 -0.35 -18.79 0.84
N TRP A 117 0.02 -18.21 -0.31
CA TRP A 117 0.35 -16.79 -0.40
C TRP A 117 -0.92 -15.97 -0.54
N GLU A 118 -0.96 -14.84 0.15
CA GLU A 118 -2.00 -13.83 -0.06
C GLU A 118 -1.59 -12.89 -1.18
N ILE A 119 -2.49 -12.70 -2.15
CA ILE A 119 -2.22 -11.92 -3.36
C ILE A 119 -3.29 -10.83 -3.51
N PRO A 120 -3.22 -9.76 -2.74
CA PRO A 120 -4.17 -8.67 -2.89
C PRO A 120 -3.99 -7.96 -4.24
N SER A 121 -5.09 -7.79 -4.98
CA SER A 121 -5.11 -7.04 -6.22
C SER A 121 -5.18 -5.53 -6.00
N TYR A 122 -4.88 -4.77 -7.02
CA TYR A 122 -5.24 -3.35 -7.05
C TYR A 122 -6.77 -3.24 -7.13
N THR A 123 -7.35 -2.28 -6.41
CA THR A 123 -8.79 -2.08 -6.43
C THR A 123 -9.20 -1.52 -7.79
N PRO A 124 -10.10 -2.19 -8.53
CA PRO A 124 -10.56 -1.73 -9.82
C PRO A 124 -11.36 -0.42 -9.69
N GLY A 125 -11.22 0.44 -10.68
CA GLY A 125 -12.09 1.61 -10.84
C GLY A 125 -13.42 1.22 -11.51
N THR A 126 -14.48 1.95 -11.23
CA THR A 126 -15.80 1.69 -11.81
C THR A 126 -15.90 1.97 -13.31
N ARG A 127 -14.92 2.65 -13.90
CA ARG A 127 -14.98 3.18 -15.28
C ARG A 127 -13.88 2.70 -16.21
N SER A 128 -12.94 1.89 -15.75
CA SER A 128 -11.79 1.45 -16.55
C SER A 128 -11.42 0.02 -16.24
N ILE A 129 -11.26 -0.78 -17.29
CA ILE A 129 -10.70 -2.13 -17.23
C ILE A 129 -9.19 -1.98 -17.27
N PHE A 130 -8.50 -2.52 -16.28
CA PHE A 130 -7.05 -2.49 -16.21
C PHE A 130 -6.44 -3.79 -16.66
N ASP A 131 -5.25 -3.73 -17.23
CA ASP A 131 -4.57 -4.94 -17.68
C ASP A 131 -4.29 -5.92 -16.54
N TYR A 132 -4.05 -5.43 -15.32
CA TYR A 132 -3.88 -6.30 -14.15
C TYR A 132 -5.13 -7.11 -13.79
N GLU A 133 -6.34 -6.68 -14.15
CA GLU A 133 -7.56 -7.48 -13.95
C GLU A 133 -7.55 -8.77 -14.78
N LYS A 134 -6.78 -8.79 -15.87
CA LYS A 134 -6.67 -9.94 -16.76
C LYS A 134 -5.80 -11.06 -16.18
N TYR A 135 -4.88 -10.75 -15.28
CA TYR A 135 -3.95 -11.73 -14.74
C TYR A 135 -4.14 -12.04 -13.26
N PHE A 136 -4.86 -11.21 -12.52
CA PHE A 136 -5.16 -11.54 -11.14
C PHE A 136 -6.11 -12.74 -11.05
N PRO A 137 -5.85 -13.67 -10.13
CA PRO A 137 -6.81 -14.70 -9.81
C PRO A 137 -8.12 -14.06 -9.34
N SER A 138 -9.23 -14.76 -9.52
CA SER A 138 -10.56 -14.30 -9.11
C SER A 138 -10.76 -14.30 -7.58
N ASN A 139 -9.74 -13.94 -6.82
CA ASN A 139 -9.88 -13.71 -5.40
C ASN A 139 -10.51 -12.32 -5.17
N LYS A 140 -11.36 -12.22 -4.17
CA LYS A 140 -12.04 -10.97 -3.83
C LYS A 140 -11.17 -10.01 -3.02
N MET A 141 -9.89 -10.34 -2.79
CA MET A 141 -9.00 -9.55 -1.96
C MET A 141 -8.35 -8.42 -2.78
N CYS A 142 -8.52 -7.19 -2.34
CA CYS A 142 -7.95 -6.02 -3.00
C CYS A 142 -7.36 -5.04 -1.98
N ALA A 143 -6.68 -4.00 -2.46
CA ALA A 143 -6.02 -3.01 -1.62
C ALA A 143 -6.94 -2.39 -0.54
N HIS A 144 -8.22 -2.20 -0.83
CA HIS A 144 -9.18 -1.69 0.14
C HIS A 144 -9.60 -2.76 1.17
N SER A 145 -9.79 -4.00 0.74
CA SER A 145 -10.25 -5.06 1.64
C SER A 145 -9.18 -5.53 2.64
N VAL A 146 -7.89 -5.30 2.36
CA VAL A 146 -6.78 -5.67 3.26
C VAL A 146 -6.44 -4.60 4.30
N ILE A 147 -7.21 -3.53 4.37
CA ILE A 147 -7.03 -2.49 5.38
C ILE A 147 -7.20 -3.10 6.77
N GLY A 148 -6.28 -2.81 7.67
CA GLY A 148 -6.28 -3.37 9.04
C GLY A 148 -5.87 -4.85 9.14
N GLN A 149 -5.67 -5.56 8.01
CA GLN A 149 -5.24 -6.95 7.99
C GLN A 149 -3.71 -7.07 7.90
N GLU A 150 -3.20 -8.23 8.27
CA GLU A 150 -1.78 -8.59 8.16
C GLU A 150 -1.66 -10.07 7.80
N PHE A 151 -0.67 -10.40 6.95
CA PHE A 151 -0.48 -11.75 6.44
C PHE A 151 0.98 -12.19 6.59
N ASN A 152 1.21 -13.47 6.81
CA ASN A 152 2.57 -13.99 6.90
C ASN A 152 3.30 -13.89 5.57
N ASN A 153 2.65 -14.27 4.48
CA ASN A 153 3.23 -14.33 3.13
C ASN A 153 2.36 -13.48 2.19
N VAL A 154 2.94 -12.47 1.57
CA VAL A 154 2.25 -11.61 0.61
C VAL A 154 3.01 -11.61 -0.71
N ALA A 155 2.31 -11.86 -1.80
CA ALA A 155 2.82 -11.67 -3.15
C ALA A 155 2.19 -10.42 -3.78
N ILE A 156 3.02 -9.61 -4.44
CA ILE A 156 2.59 -8.38 -5.11
C ILE A 156 3.04 -8.37 -6.57
N VAL A 157 2.27 -7.68 -7.41
CA VAL A 157 2.62 -7.47 -8.82
C VAL A 157 3.03 -6.02 -9.06
N ILE A 158 4.14 -5.84 -9.79
CA ILE A 158 4.60 -4.54 -10.29
C ILE A 158 4.71 -4.68 -11.81
N ASP A 159 3.80 -4.05 -12.52
CA ASP A 159 3.73 -4.12 -13.99
C ASP A 159 4.32 -2.87 -14.67
N GLU A 160 4.15 -2.75 -15.97
CA GLU A 160 4.67 -1.66 -16.79
C GLU A 160 4.11 -0.28 -16.47
N HIS A 161 3.04 -0.17 -15.68
CA HIS A 161 2.47 1.10 -15.24
C HIS A 161 3.32 1.81 -14.18
N PHE A 162 4.21 1.07 -13.50
CA PHE A 162 5.10 1.63 -12.48
C PHE A 162 6.40 2.16 -13.08
N LYS A 163 6.81 3.34 -12.65
CA LYS A 163 8.05 4.01 -13.06
C LYS A 163 8.57 4.95 -11.98
N TYR A 164 9.81 5.39 -12.12
CA TYR A 164 10.36 6.43 -11.27
C TYR A 164 10.24 7.81 -11.91
N THR A 165 9.94 8.81 -11.08
CA THR A 165 10.04 10.22 -11.46
C THR A 165 11.52 10.64 -11.59
N LYS A 166 11.78 11.82 -12.16
CA LYS A 166 13.14 12.42 -12.21
C LYS A 166 13.78 12.55 -10.81
N ASN A 167 12.95 12.70 -9.77
CA ASN A 167 13.41 12.81 -8.38
C ASN A 167 13.49 11.45 -7.67
N GLY A 168 13.50 10.35 -8.40
CA GLY A 168 13.65 9.01 -7.86
C GLY A 168 12.44 8.46 -7.09
N LYS A 169 11.30 9.13 -7.10
CA LYS A 169 10.10 8.64 -6.41
C LYS A 169 9.33 7.68 -7.30
N LEU A 170 8.92 6.54 -6.73
CA LEU A 170 8.05 5.59 -7.41
C LEU A 170 6.71 6.26 -7.71
N THR A 171 6.23 6.10 -8.92
CA THR A 171 4.91 6.54 -9.39
C THR A 171 4.29 5.50 -10.30
N ALA A 172 3.01 5.62 -10.58
CA ALA A 172 2.30 4.79 -11.54
C ALA A 172 1.36 5.65 -12.38
N SER A 173 0.85 5.10 -13.49
CA SER A 173 -0.12 5.82 -14.33
C SER A 173 -1.36 6.18 -13.52
N ASN A 174 -1.81 7.43 -13.66
CA ASN A 174 -2.93 7.96 -12.89
C ASN A 174 -4.25 7.28 -13.27
N GLN A 175 -4.96 6.88 -12.24
CA GLN A 175 -6.29 6.31 -12.29
C GLN A 175 -7.10 6.87 -11.12
N TYR A 176 -8.39 6.54 -11.02
CA TYR A 176 -9.23 7.02 -9.93
C TYR A 176 -8.61 6.75 -8.55
N TYR A 177 -8.08 5.52 -8.37
CA TYR A 177 -7.26 5.20 -7.20
C TYR A 177 -5.78 5.25 -7.56
N SER A 178 -4.96 5.81 -6.69
CA SER A 178 -3.51 5.85 -6.87
C SER A 178 -2.92 4.44 -6.76
N GLN A 179 -2.46 3.87 -7.88
CA GLN A 179 -1.82 2.56 -7.91
C GLN A 179 -0.59 2.50 -6.99
N ARG A 180 0.18 3.59 -6.90
CA ARG A 180 1.30 3.70 -5.99
C ARG A 180 0.87 3.55 -4.52
N GLN A 181 -0.23 4.19 -4.13
CA GLN A 181 -0.74 4.10 -2.76
C GLN A 181 -1.34 2.71 -2.48
N MET A 182 -2.04 2.14 -3.46
CA MET A 182 -2.52 0.76 -3.36
C MET A 182 -1.37 -0.23 -3.20
N LEU A 183 -0.28 -0.08 -3.98
CA LEU A 183 0.92 -0.90 -3.81
C LEU A 183 1.50 -0.75 -2.39
N TYR A 184 1.60 0.47 -1.88
CA TYR A 184 2.06 0.70 -0.51
C TYR A 184 1.15 0.02 0.52
N GLN A 185 -0.15 0.13 0.34
CA GLN A 185 -1.15 -0.50 1.20
C GLN A 185 -0.98 -2.03 1.23
N ILE A 186 -0.83 -2.66 0.07
CA ILE A 186 -0.69 -4.11 -0.06
C ILE A 186 0.65 -4.61 0.51
N ILE A 187 1.77 -4.01 0.07
CA ILE A 187 3.11 -4.49 0.42
C ILE A 187 3.39 -4.39 1.93
N THR A 188 2.80 -3.40 2.61
CA THR A 188 2.93 -3.22 4.05
C THR A 188 2.13 -4.24 4.87
N ARG A 189 1.34 -5.10 4.25
CA ARG A 189 0.61 -6.20 4.92
C ARG A 189 1.49 -7.43 5.18
N ALA A 190 2.65 -7.52 4.51
CA ALA A 190 3.57 -8.64 4.67
C ALA A 190 4.27 -8.61 6.04
N ARG A 191 4.13 -9.68 6.83
CA ARG A 191 4.79 -9.83 8.14
C ARG A 191 6.12 -10.57 8.06
N LYS A 192 6.17 -11.68 7.30
CA LYS A 192 7.30 -12.61 7.30
C LYS A 192 7.98 -12.69 5.94
N ARG A 193 7.21 -12.93 4.86
CA ARG A 193 7.74 -13.13 3.51
C ARG A 193 7.03 -12.23 2.52
N LEU A 194 7.80 -11.74 1.55
CA LEU A 194 7.32 -10.89 0.48
C LEU A 194 7.80 -11.45 -0.86
N HIS A 195 6.88 -11.68 -1.80
CA HIS A 195 7.22 -12.08 -3.16
C HIS A 195 6.88 -10.95 -4.12
N ILE A 196 7.90 -10.43 -4.79
CA ILE A 196 7.77 -9.38 -5.80
C ILE A 196 7.69 -10.04 -7.17
N ILE A 197 6.60 -9.84 -7.87
CA ILE A 197 6.40 -10.32 -9.24
C ILE A 197 6.43 -9.13 -10.17
N VAL A 198 7.48 -9.02 -10.96
CA VAL A 198 7.63 -7.94 -11.94
C VAL A 198 7.14 -8.44 -13.29
N VAL A 199 6.17 -7.74 -13.88
CA VAL A 199 5.58 -8.11 -15.17
C VAL A 199 5.93 -7.05 -16.21
N ASN A 200 6.63 -7.50 -17.27
CA ASN A 200 6.99 -6.66 -18.44
C ASN A 200 7.61 -5.29 -18.06
N ASN A 201 8.41 -5.21 -17.01
CA ASN A 201 9.00 -3.96 -16.53
C ASN A 201 10.48 -4.16 -16.16
N ALA A 202 11.36 -4.06 -17.15
CA ALA A 202 12.80 -4.25 -16.97
C ALA A 202 13.43 -3.23 -16.00
N SER A 203 12.94 -2.00 -15.97
CA SER A 203 13.48 -0.96 -15.07
C SER A 203 13.15 -1.26 -13.61
N MET A 204 11.95 -1.74 -13.31
CA MET A 204 11.58 -2.15 -11.96
C MET A 204 12.28 -3.44 -11.54
N LEU A 205 12.50 -4.39 -12.48
CA LEU A 205 13.32 -5.57 -12.22
C LEU A 205 14.75 -5.17 -11.82
N ALA A 206 15.39 -4.33 -12.63
CA ALA A 206 16.76 -3.86 -12.35
C ALA A 206 16.86 -3.19 -10.97
N ARG A 207 15.86 -2.38 -10.60
CA ARG A 207 15.82 -1.74 -9.28
C ARG A 207 15.66 -2.75 -8.15
N CYS A 208 14.78 -3.73 -8.29
CA CYS A 208 14.61 -4.77 -7.27
C CYS A 208 15.91 -5.59 -7.09
N ILE A 209 16.57 -5.96 -8.19
CA ILE A 209 17.87 -6.66 -8.15
C ILE A 209 18.93 -5.80 -7.46
N GLU A 210 19.01 -4.51 -7.78
CA GLU A 210 19.94 -3.58 -7.14
C GLU A 210 19.72 -3.51 -5.62
N ILE A 211 18.49 -3.50 -5.13
CA ILE A 211 18.19 -3.49 -3.70
C ILE A 211 18.60 -4.81 -3.04
N LEU A 212 18.28 -5.94 -3.68
CA LEU A 212 18.49 -7.28 -3.09
C LEU A 212 19.97 -7.70 -3.07
N ASN A 213 20.82 -7.12 -3.94
CA ASN A 213 22.25 -7.46 -4.06
C ASN A 213 23.18 -6.50 -3.28
N LYS A 214 22.64 -5.65 -2.45
CA LYS A 214 23.41 -4.72 -1.58
C LYS A 214 23.62 -5.30 -0.19
#